data_3fc1a2b5aa628c3231268e6487f2544c
#
_entry.id   3fc1a2b5aa628c3231268e6487f2544c
#
_cell.length_a   1.000
_cell.length_b   1.000
_cell.length_c   1.000
_cell.angle_alpha   90.00
_cell.angle_beta   90.00
_cell.angle_gamma   90.00
#
_symmetry.space_group_name_H-M   'P 1'
#
loop_
_entity.id
_entity.type
_entity.pdbx_description
1 polymer ?
#
loop_
_entity_poly.entity_id
_entity_poly.type
_entity_poly.pdbx_seq_one_letter_code
_entity_poly.pdbx_strand_id
1 'polypeptide(L)'
;IFKAIRNRVYVIRYDTEKLNIDIPQTWDDFYTAIEFLQKNNLEVGVLETNSLNAGISSGISFFEKQLLQNGGTYYTSDLKKTAFDTTVAYEAFKSWTDLYVEYGLDRSFDFFNRFRTGEMPLGIMSYVTYNQLYAAAPEIRGLWGMTAVPGTPDENGNINRTETASGTAAVLLNDSKLKNESWEFLKWWVSAEIQAAYGTELEASLGVAARYDTANIEAFSSIGWSETEAQTLISQWKLVTDIPQIPGNYFVSRCLTNAFRTVVDENVNPVRALNIYNKDMNAEITRKRAEFGLD
;
A
#
# COMPACT_ATOMS: atom_id res chain seq x y z
N ILE A 1 22.99 -3.02 -2.02
CA ILE A 1 21.68 -2.92 -1.33
C ILE A 1 20.69 -3.69 -2.19
N PHE A 2 20.20 -4.81 -1.66
CA PHE A 2 19.17 -5.61 -2.32
C PHE A 2 17.86 -5.33 -1.61
N LYS A 3 16.85 -4.94 -2.34
CA LYS A 3 15.57 -4.52 -1.80
C LYS A 3 14.56 -5.65 -1.94
N ALA A 4 14.10 -6.19 -0.82
CA ALA A 4 12.92 -7.04 -0.80
C ALA A 4 11.69 -6.12 -0.83
N ILE A 5 10.82 -6.26 -1.81
CA ILE A 5 9.66 -5.39 -1.97
C ILE A 5 8.45 -6.11 -1.38
N ARG A 6 7.85 -5.54 -0.33
CA ARG A 6 6.50 -5.90 0.10
C ARG A 6 5.53 -4.96 -0.60
N ASN A 7 4.84 -5.48 -1.58
CA ASN A 7 3.80 -4.72 -2.25
C ASN A 7 2.53 -4.68 -1.44
N ARG A 8 1.96 -3.50 -1.44
CA ARG A 8 0.59 -3.31 -1.03
C ARG A 8 -0.26 -3.25 -2.28
N VAL A 9 -1.44 -3.77 -2.10
CA VAL A 9 -2.68 -3.31 -2.67
C VAL A 9 -3.33 -4.22 -3.66
N TYR A 10 -4.50 -4.70 -3.30
CA TYR A 10 -5.41 -5.31 -4.26
C TYR A 10 -6.84 -5.13 -3.79
N VAL A 11 -7.70 -4.91 -4.76
CA VAL A 11 -9.13 -5.06 -4.56
C VAL A 11 -9.42 -6.55 -4.56
N ILE A 12 -9.94 -7.06 -3.47
CA ILE A 12 -10.39 -8.44 -3.35
C ILE A 12 -11.89 -8.45 -3.63
N ARG A 13 -12.30 -9.25 -4.60
CA ARG A 13 -13.69 -9.37 -5.03
C ARG A 13 -14.36 -10.55 -4.33
N TYR A 14 -15.59 -10.37 -3.89
CA TYR A 14 -16.46 -11.45 -3.48
C TYR A 14 -17.77 -11.38 -4.26
N ASP A 15 -18.00 -12.38 -5.14
CA ASP A 15 -19.25 -12.63 -5.88
C ASP A 15 -19.97 -11.38 -6.43
N THR A 16 -19.21 -10.55 -7.16
CA THR A 16 -19.76 -9.35 -7.82
C THR A 16 -20.84 -9.67 -8.84
N GLU A 17 -20.89 -10.90 -9.38
CA GLU A 17 -21.94 -11.32 -10.30
C GLU A 17 -23.31 -11.35 -9.64
N LYS A 18 -23.41 -11.79 -8.39
CA LYS A 18 -24.67 -11.74 -7.62
C LYS A 18 -25.08 -10.32 -7.24
N LEU A 19 -24.11 -9.46 -7.00
CA LEU A 19 -24.35 -8.07 -6.66
C LEU A 19 -24.53 -7.19 -7.90
N ASN A 20 -24.28 -7.74 -9.10
CA ASN A 20 -24.30 -7.01 -10.38
C ASN A 20 -23.42 -5.74 -10.33
N ILE A 21 -22.24 -5.87 -9.74
CA ILE A 21 -21.23 -4.81 -9.66
C ILE A 21 -20.03 -5.22 -10.52
N ASP A 22 -19.63 -4.37 -11.43
CA ASP A 22 -18.36 -4.53 -12.13
C ASP A 22 -17.16 -4.30 -11.19
N ILE A 23 -16.03 -4.94 -11.51
CA ILE A 23 -14.79 -4.71 -10.77
C ILE A 23 -14.35 -3.27 -11.01
N PRO A 24 -14.21 -2.43 -9.97
CA PRO A 24 -13.79 -1.05 -10.12
C PRO A 24 -12.44 -0.93 -10.83
N GLN A 25 -12.39 -0.20 -11.93
CA GLN A 25 -11.17 0.07 -12.69
C GLN A 25 -10.61 1.44 -12.35
N THR A 26 -11.48 2.38 -12.05
CA THR A 26 -11.14 3.77 -11.69
C THR A 26 -11.60 4.07 -10.25
N TRP A 27 -11.14 5.18 -9.71
CA TRP A 27 -11.61 5.64 -8.41
C TRP A 27 -13.10 6.02 -8.43
N ASP A 28 -13.59 6.56 -9.55
CA ASP A 28 -15.02 6.86 -9.71
C ASP A 28 -15.88 5.60 -9.65
N ASP A 29 -15.42 4.53 -10.30
CA ASP A 29 -16.08 3.21 -10.19
C ASP A 29 -16.05 2.71 -8.75
N PHE A 30 -14.93 2.93 -8.04
CA PHE A 30 -14.78 2.51 -6.66
C PHE A 30 -15.72 3.26 -5.71
N TYR A 31 -15.85 4.58 -5.86
CA TYR A 31 -16.80 5.38 -5.08
C TYR A 31 -18.26 4.98 -5.39
N THR A 32 -18.57 4.74 -6.65
CA THR A 32 -19.88 4.21 -7.06
C THR A 32 -20.17 2.86 -6.42
N ALA A 33 -19.19 1.97 -6.35
CA ALA A 33 -19.32 0.68 -5.69
C ALA A 33 -19.54 0.82 -4.16
N ILE A 34 -18.85 1.77 -3.50
CA ILE A 34 -19.09 2.07 -2.08
C ILE A 34 -20.57 2.42 -1.85
N GLU A 35 -21.08 3.40 -2.59
CA GLU A 35 -22.46 3.86 -2.43
C GLU A 35 -23.48 2.75 -2.69
N PHE A 36 -23.24 1.94 -3.71
CA PHE A 36 -24.12 0.80 -4.02
C PHE A 36 -24.11 -0.24 -2.90
N LEU A 37 -22.94 -0.61 -2.40
CA LEU A 37 -22.80 -1.60 -1.34
C LEU A 37 -23.46 -1.11 -0.05
N GLN A 38 -23.26 0.14 0.34
CA GLN A 38 -23.87 0.73 1.52
C GLN A 38 -25.40 0.75 1.44
N LYS A 39 -25.98 1.05 0.26
CA LYS A 39 -27.44 0.96 0.02
C LYS A 39 -27.98 -0.46 0.21
N ASN A 40 -27.15 -1.47 0.10
CA ASN A 40 -27.49 -2.87 0.32
C ASN A 40 -27.04 -3.41 1.69
N ASN A 41 -26.71 -2.53 2.64
CA ASN A 41 -26.20 -2.84 3.98
C ASN A 41 -24.91 -3.68 3.95
N LEU A 42 -24.08 -3.44 2.95
CA LEU A 42 -22.74 -4.04 2.81
C LEU A 42 -21.68 -2.95 2.94
N GLU A 43 -20.47 -3.35 3.24
CA GLU A 43 -19.39 -2.43 3.51
C GLU A 43 -18.19 -2.64 2.59
N VAL A 44 -17.31 -1.67 2.56
CA VAL A 44 -16.05 -1.70 1.84
C VAL A 44 -14.91 -1.52 2.81
N GLY A 45 -13.90 -2.38 2.72
CA GLY A 45 -12.68 -2.30 3.53
C GLY A 45 -11.58 -1.53 2.81
N VAL A 46 -11.17 -0.40 3.37
CA VAL A 46 -9.93 0.26 2.98
C VAL A 46 -8.99 0.19 4.15
N LEU A 47 -7.90 -0.59 3.98
CA LEU A 47 -6.95 -0.77 5.08
C LEU A 47 -6.26 0.54 5.39
N GLU A 48 -6.72 1.18 6.44
CA GLU A 48 -6.00 2.22 7.12
C GLU A 48 -5.35 1.66 8.38
N THR A 49 -4.09 1.93 8.57
CA THR A 49 -3.45 1.50 9.79
C THR A 49 -3.62 2.52 10.90
N ASN A 50 -4.64 2.33 11.63
CA ASN A 50 -4.68 2.75 13.02
C ASN A 50 -4.43 1.58 14.00
N SER A 51 -3.96 0.45 13.54
CA SER A 51 -3.41 -0.54 14.44
C SER A 51 -2.16 0.06 15.09
N LEU A 52 -2.22 0.30 16.39
CA LEU A 52 -1.08 0.70 17.22
C LEU A 52 0.13 -0.24 17.10
N ASN A 53 -0.05 -1.39 16.46
CA ASN A 53 0.93 -2.45 16.27
C ASN A 53 1.45 -2.57 14.82
N ALA A 54 0.82 -1.93 13.84
CA ALA A 54 1.35 -1.88 12.49
C ALA A 54 2.14 -0.57 12.35
N GLY A 55 3.40 -0.67 11.96
CA GLY A 55 4.27 0.50 11.82
C GLY A 55 3.60 1.64 11.03
N ILE A 56 3.94 2.84 11.39
CA ILE A 56 3.34 4.15 11.06
C ILE A 56 3.03 4.38 9.56
N SER A 57 3.43 3.49 8.68
CA SER A 57 3.46 3.73 7.22
C SER A 57 2.29 3.17 6.42
N SER A 58 1.29 2.53 7.01
CA SER A 58 0.33 1.78 6.21
C SER A 58 -0.96 2.54 5.83
N GLY A 59 -1.44 3.50 6.60
CA GLY A 59 -2.66 4.26 6.26
C GLY A 59 -2.46 5.37 5.24
N ILE A 60 -1.25 5.86 5.15
CA ILE A 60 -0.84 6.93 4.23
C ILE A 60 -0.86 6.46 2.77
N SER A 61 -0.87 5.15 2.53
CA SER A 61 -0.79 4.60 1.17
C SER A 61 -1.95 5.02 0.25
N PHE A 62 -3.13 5.36 0.80
CA PHE A 62 -4.23 5.88 -0.02
C PHE A 62 -3.91 7.31 -0.51
N PHE A 63 -3.46 8.18 0.38
CA PHE A 63 -3.00 9.51 0.02
C PHE A 63 -1.86 9.46 -1.00
N GLU A 64 -0.87 8.60 -0.78
CA GLU A 64 0.27 8.43 -1.68
C GLU A 64 -0.19 8.02 -3.08
N LYS A 65 -1.11 7.04 -3.18
CA LYS A 65 -1.70 6.62 -4.46
C LYS A 65 -2.39 7.78 -5.18
N GLN A 66 -3.29 8.45 -4.51
CA GLN A 66 -4.02 9.57 -5.08
C GLN A 66 -3.06 10.68 -5.55
N LEU A 67 -2.04 10.99 -4.76
CA LEU A 67 -1.02 11.97 -5.11
C LEU A 67 -0.26 11.57 -6.39
N LEU A 68 0.28 10.37 -6.42
CA LEU A 68 1.14 9.90 -7.52
C LEU A 68 0.36 9.63 -8.80
N GLN A 69 -0.84 9.06 -8.70
CA GLN A 69 -1.69 8.79 -9.86
C GLN A 69 -2.18 10.06 -10.55
N ASN A 70 -2.29 11.16 -9.81
CA ASN A 70 -2.64 12.48 -10.34
C ASN A 70 -1.41 13.35 -10.68
N GLY A 71 -0.22 12.73 -10.81
CA GLY A 71 1.01 13.39 -11.24
C GLY A 71 1.69 14.26 -10.18
N GLY A 72 1.26 14.17 -8.92
CA GLY A 72 1.94 14.83 -7.80
C GLY A 72 3.22 14.13 -7.39
N THR A 73 4.01 14.79 -6.55
CA THR A 73 5.24 14.24 -5.96
C THR A 73 5.21 14.39 -4.45
N TYR A 74 5.89 13.49 -3.75
CA TYR A 74 5.93 13.52 -2.29
C TYR A 74 6.85 14.61 -1.76
N TYR A 75 7.98 14.80 -2.42
CA TYR A 75 8.97 15.83 -2.11
C TYR A 75 9.24 16.71 -3.32
N THR A 76 9.77 17.89 -3.08
CA THR A 76 10.35 18.76 -4.12
C THR A 76 11.52 18.04 -4.80
N SER A 77 11.85 18.43 -6.03
CA SER A 77 12.90 17.78 -6.84
C SER A 77 14.28 17.84 -6.19
N ASP A 78 14.54 18.83 -5.34
CA ASP A 78 15.78 18.97 -4.56
C ASP A 78 15.76 18.20 -3.23
N LEU A 79 14.66 17.49 -2.94
CA LEU A 79 14.45 16.71 -1.71
C LEU A 79 14.59 17.52 -0.41
N LYS A 80 14.35 18.83 -0.46
CA LYS A 80 14.47 19.71 0.72
C LYS A 80 13.15 19.97 1.44
N LYS A 81 12.04 19.67 0.80
CA LYS A 81 10.68 19.90 1.35
C LYS A 81 9.72 18.84 0.83
N THR A 82 8.61 18.68 1.54
CA THR A 82 7.42 18.04 0.99
C THR A 82 6.81 18.89 -0.13
N ALA A 83 6.14 18.27 -1.09
CA ALA A 83 5.40 18.94 -2.15
C ALA A 83 3.88 18.97 -1.86
N PHE A 84 3.51 19.17 -0.59
CA PHE A 84 2.12 19.07 -0.12
C PHE A 84 1.35 20.40 -0.12
N ASP A 85 1.96 21.47 -0.61
CA ASP A 85 1.33 22.80 -0.82
C ASP A 85 0.83 23.02 -2.25
N THR A 86 0.46 21.92 -2.92
CA THR A 86 -0.06 21.91 -4.30
C THR A 86 -1.53 21.50 -4.34
N THR A 87 -2.26 21.92 -5.38
CA THR A 87 -3.66 21.54 -5.59
C THR A 87 -3.81 20.01 -5.63
N VAL A 88 -2.91 19.32 -6.34
CA VAL A 88 -2.91 17.84 -6.42
C VAL A 88 -2.78 17.19 -5.06
N ALA A 89 -1.91 17.72 -4.20
CA ALA A 89 -1.75 17.20 -2.84
C ALA A 89 -2.98 17.45 -1.96
N TYR A 90 -3.61 18.62 -2.11
CA TYR A 90 -4.85 18.92 -1.39
C TYR A 90 -6.00 18.02 -1.82
N GLU A 91 -6.17 17.77 -3.11
CA GLU A 91 -7.18 16.86 -3.65
C GLU A 91 -6.92 15.42 -3.23
N ALA A 92 -5.67 14.97 -3.30
CA ALA A 92 -5.29 13.64 -2.84
C ALA A 92 -5.56 13.44 -1.34
N PHE A 93 -5.26 14.45 -0.52
CA PHE A 93 -5.50 14.39 0.92
C PHE A 93 -7.00 14.45 1.24
N LYS A 94 -7.75 15.27 0.51
CA LYS A 94 -9.20 15.32 0.62
C LYS A 94 -9.83 13.98 0.25
N SER A 95 -9.44 13.37 -0.88
CA SER A 95 -9.95 12.06 -1.29
C SER A 95 -9.72 10.98 -0.24
N TRP A 96 -8.59 11.03 0.48
CA TRP A 96 -8.34 10.10 1.58
C TRP A 96 -9.27 10.35 2.79
N THR A 97 -9.44 11.60 3.21
CA THR A 97 -10.30 11.94 4.34
C THR A 97 -11.78 11.73 4.04
N ASP A 98 -12.21 11.97 2.79
CA ASP A 98 -13.60 11.80 2.36
C ASP A 98 -14.08 10.35 2.49
N LEU A 99 -13.21 9.35 2.36
CA LEU A 99 -13.60 7.95 2.63
C LEU A 99 -14.27 7.78 4.00
N TYR A 100 -13.86 8.57 4.98
CA TYR A 100 -14.32 8.46 6.36
C TYR A 100 -15.34 9.55 6.74
N VAL A 101 -15.22 10.74 6.18
CA VAL A 101 -16.09 11.87 6.48
C VAL A 101 -17.36 11.86 5.61
N GLU A 102 -17.21 11.61 4.30
CA GLU A 102 -18.32 11.64 3.35
C GLU A 102 -18.93 10.25 3.14
N TYR A 103 -18.09 9.23 2.94
CA TYR A 103 -18.55 7.85 2.70
C TYR A 103 -18.73 7.04 3.99
N GLY A 104 -18.25 7.52 5.14
CA GLY A 104 -18.47 6.89 6.44
C GLY A 104 -17.85 5.50 6.58
N LEU A 105 -16.75 5.20 5.89
CA LEU A 105 -16.10 3.90 6.00
C LEU A 105 -15.55 3.66 7.41
N ASP A 106 -15.58 2.41 7.84
CA ASP A 106 -14.98 2.00 9.11
C ASP A 106 -13.46 2.20 9.10
N ARG A 107 -12.93 2.80 10.14
CA ARG A 107 -11.49 3.00 10.34
C ARG A 107 -10.78 1.78 10.92
N SER A 108 -11.52 0.89 11.53
CA SER A 108 -11.00 -0.33 12.15
C SER A 108 -12.02 -1.44 11.97
N PHE A 109 -11.61 -2.51 11.35
CA PHE A 109 -12.48 -3.63 11.04
C PHE A 109 -11.67 -4.94 10.97
N ASP A 110 -12.36 -6.05 11.22
CA ASP A 110 -11.85 -7.39 10.95
C ASP A 110 -12.20 -7.78 9.50
N PHE A 111 -11.33 -7.39 8.56
CA PHE A 111 -11.57 -7.67 7.14
C PHE A 111 -11.75 -9.16 6.87
N PHE A 112 -10.92 -10.01 7.48
CA PHE A 112 -10.96 -11.44 7.22
C PHE A 112 -12.33 -12.03 7.53
N ASN A 113 -12.87 -11.79 8.72
CA ASN A 113 -14.17 -12.32 9.10
C ASN A 113 -15.33 -11.68 8.33
N ARG A 114 -15.32 -10.36 8.14
CA ARG A 114 -16.39 -9.64 7.43
C ARG A 114 -16.40 -9.95 5.93
N PHE A 115 -15.26 -10.15 5.31
CA PHE A 115 -15.15 -10.62 3.92
C PHE A 115 -15.67 -12.05 3.79
N ARG A 116 -15.24 -12.94 4.69
CA ARG A 116 -15.65 -14.34 4.73
C ARG A 116 -17.17 -14.50 4.88
N THR A 117 -17.81 -13.68 5.69
CA THR A 117 -19.28 -13.68 5.89
C THR A 117 -20.04 -12.97 4.79
N GLY A 118 -19.36 -12.25 3.89
CA GLY A 118 -19.98 -11.47 2.81
C GLY A 118 -20.45 -10.08 3.22
N GLU A 119 -20.20 -9.66 4.45
CA GLU A 119 -20.57 -8.34 4.96
C GLU A 119 -19.71 -7.23 4.32
N MET A 120 -18.46 -7.53 3.99
CA MET A 120 -17.51 -6.61 3.38
C MET A 120 -16.93 -7.23 2.09
N PRO A 121 -17.73 -7.27 0.99
CA PRO A 121 -17.38 -8.04 -0.20
C PRO A 121 -16.27 -7.40 -1.07
N LEU A 122 -15.89 -6.18 -0.78
CA LEU A 122 -14.86 -5.44 -1.51
C LEU A 122 -13.88 -4.81 -0.55
N GLY A 123 -12.57 -4.85 -0.88
CA GLY A 123 -11.56 -4.18 -0.07
C GLY A 123 -10.26 -3.89 -0.78
N ILE A 124 -9.59 -2.84 -0.34
CA ILE A 124 -8.21 -2.52 -0.72
C ILE A 124 -7.31 -2.96 0.42
N MET A 125 -6.59 -4.06 0.21
CA MET A 125 -5.85 -4.75 1.25
C MET A 125 -4.43 -5.08 0.80
N SER A 126 -3.56 -5.46 1.72
CA SER A 126 -2.27 -6.05 1.36
C SER A 126 -2.50 -7.40 0.66
N TYR A 127 -1.70 -7.71 -0.36
CA TYR A 127 -1.81 -8.99 -1.06
C TYR A 127 -1.56 -10.22 -0.15
N VAL A 128 -0.89 -10.04 0.97
CA VAL A 128 -0.73 -11.07 2.01
C VAL A 128 -2.08 -11.55 2.56
N THR A 129 -3.10 -10.69 2.51
CA THR A 129 -4.48 -11.05 2.88
C THR A 129 -5.02 -12.20 2.02
N TYR A 130 -4.58 -12.31 0.75
CA TYR A 130 -4.89 -13.43 -0.11
C TYR A 130 -4.49 -14.76 0.54
N ASN A 131 -3.25 -14.86 1.03
CA ASN A 131 -2.74 -16.09 1.66
C ASN A 131 -3.55 -16.47 2.91
N GLN A 132 -3.97 -15.47 3.69
CA GLN A 132 -4.81 -15.69 4.88
C GLN A 132 -6.20 -16.22 4.49
N LEU A 133 -6.86 -15.59 3.52
CA LEU A 133 -8.17 -16.03 3.02
C LEU A 133 -8.09 -17.43 2.39
N TYR A 134 -7.08 -17.66 1.57
CA TYR A 134 -6.89 -18.96 0.92
C TYR A 134 -6.68 -20.10 1.92
N ALA A 135 -5.91 -19.85 2.97
CA ALA A 135 -5.59 -20.83 3.99
C ALA A 135 -6.74 -21.07 5.00
N ALA A 136 -7.40 -20.01 5.45
CA ALA A 136 -8.29 -20.04 6.61
C ALA A 136 -9.77 -19.85 6.29
N ALA A 137 -10.14 -19.62 5.02
CA ALA A 137 -11.53 -19.51 4.58
C ALA A 137 -11.84 -20.47 3.40
N PRO A 138 -11.71 -21.78 3.57
CA PRO A 138 -11.90 -22.76 2.51
C PRO A 138 -13.35 -22.77 1.98
N GLU A 139 -14.33 -22.35 2.77
CA GLU A 139 -15.75 -22.32 2.41
C GLU A 139 -16.10 -21.28 1.34
N ILE A 140 -15.26 -20.25 1.16
CA ILE A 140 -15.44 -19.24 0.09
C ILE A 140 -14.43 -19.39 -1.05
N ARG A 141 -13.67 -20.48 -1.07
CA ARG A 141 -12.67 -20.71 -2.11
C ARG A 141 -13.32 -20.77 -3.50
N GLY A 142 -12.75 -20.00 -4.44
CA GLY A 142 -13.29 -19.88 -5.79
C GLY A 142 -14.45 -18.88 -5.94
N LEU A 143 -14.90 -18.24 -4.87
CA LEU A 143 -15.94 -17.21 -4.91
C LEU A 143 -15.37 -15.78 -4.88
N TRP A 144 -14.07 -15.62 -4.83
CA TRP A 144 -13.39 -14.33 -4.75
C TRP A 144 -12.07 -14.35 -5.52
N GLY A 145 -11.55 -13.21 -5.79
CA GLY A 145 -10.25 -13.04 -6.45
C GLY A 145 -9.62 -11.69 -6.10
N MET A 146 -8.44 -11.45 -6.63
CA MET A 146 -7.78 -10.17 -6.51
C MET A 146 -7.53 -9.55 -7.87
N THR A 147 -7.49 -8.24 -7.93
CA THR A 147 -7.24 -7.45 -9.12
C THR A 147 -6.33 -6.27 -8.79
N ALA A 148 -5.85 -5.57 -9.81
CA ALA A 148 -5.12 -4.33 -9.63
C ALA A 148 -5.97 -3.28 -8.91
N VAL A 149 -5.31 -2.33 -8.22
CA VAL A 149 -6.00 -1.20 -7.62
C VAL A 149 -6.73 -0.36 -8.64
N PRO A 150 -7.81 0.31 -8.25
CA PRO A 150 -8.38 1.37 -9.07
C PRO A 150 -7.31 2.41 -9.42
N GLY A 151 -7.44 3.01 -10.58
CA GLY A 151 -6.50 4.00 -11.05
C GLY A 151 -7.18 5.30 -11.48
N THR A 152 -6.35 6.28 -11.82
CA THR A 152 -6.79 7.58 -12.33
C THR A 152 -6.64 7.58 -13.85
N PRO A 153 -7.70 7.82 -14.63
CA PRO A 153 -7.59 7.96 -16.08
C PRO A 153 -6.82 9.23 -16.46
N ASP A 154 -5.96 9.12 -17.47
CA ASP A 154 -5.33 10.29 -18.12
C ASP A 154 -6.25 10.88 -19.20
N GLU A 155 -5.80 11.96 -19.84
CA GLU A 155 -6.54 12.64 -20.92
C GLU A 155 -6.80 11.73 -22.15
N ASN A 156 -6.05 10.66 -22.32
CA ASN A 156 -6.20 9.68 -23.39
C ASN A 156 -7.02 8.46 -22.98
N GLY A 157 -7.48 8.42 -21.73
CA GLY A 157 -8.22 7.29 -21.17
C GLY A 157 -7.34 6.13 -20.67
N ASN A 158 -6.01 6.28 -20.65
CA ASN A 158 -5.14 5.29 -20.02
C ASN A 158 -5.25 5.40 -18.50
N ILE A 159 -5.35 4.28 -17.82
CA ILE A 159 -5.54 4.27 -16.37
C ILE A 159 -4.18 4.18 -15.68
N ASN A 160 -3.79 5.25 -14.99
CA ASN A 160 -2.61 5.28 -14.15
C ASN A 160 -2.88 4.56 -12.82
N ARG A 161 -2.21 3.44 -12.59
CA ARG A 161 -2.29 2.63 -11.35
C ARG A 161 -0.99 2.66 -10.57
N THR A 162 -0.27 3.78 -10.62
CA THR A 162 0.95 3.95 -9.81
C THR A 162 0.65 3.70 -8.34
N GLU A 163 1.51 2.92 -7.70
CA GLU A 163 1.40 2.53 -6.30
C GLU A 163 2.74 2.73 -5.60
N THR A 164 2.72 2.87 -4.29
CA THR A 164 3.92 2.80 -3.47
C THR A 164 4.15 1.39 -2.95
N ALA A 165 5.39 1.06 -2.64
CA ALA A 165 5.71 -0.20 -1.98
C ALA A 165 6.53 0.03 -0.72
N SER A 166 6.37 -0.89 0.23
CA SER A 166 7.31 -1.05 1.33
C SER A 166 8.18 -2.27 1.07
N GLY A 167 9.42 -2.24 1.54
CA GLY A 167 10.32 -3.35 1.36
C GLY A 167 11.21 -3.58 2.57
N THR A 168 11.73 -4.80 2.65
CA THR A 168 12.80 -5.15 3.58
C THR A 168 14.09 -5.27 2.79
N ALA A 169 15.15 -4.60 3.22
CA ALA A 169 16.45 -4.67 2.59
C ALA A 169 17.46 -5.33 3.53
N ALA A 170 18.32 -6.16 2.97
CA ALA A 170 19.54 -6.59 3.64
C ALA A 170 20.65 -5.59 3.35
N VAL A 171 21.36 -5.16 4.38
CA VAL A 171 22.40 -4.15 4.29
C VAL A 171 23.71 -4.67 4.86
N LEU A 172 24.80 -4.28 4.20
CA LEU A 172 26.15 -4.51 4.71
C LEU A 172 26.61 -3.28 5.49
N LEU A 173 26.87 -3.46 6.78
CA LEU A 173 27.34 -2.37 7.63
C LEU A 173 28.79 -1.99 7.29
N ASN A 174 29.08 -0.69 7.30
CA ASN A 174 30.44 -0.20 6.99
C ASN A 174 31.51 -0.74 7.92
N ASP A 175 31.15 -0.99 9.18
CA ASP A 175 32.09 -1.48 10.22
C ASP A 175 32.28 -3.00 10.21
N SER A 176 31.61 -3.73 9.29
CA SER A 176 31.83 -5.17 9.14
C SER A 176 33.28 -5.45 8.79
N LYS A 177 33.88 -6.40 9.49
CA LYS A 177 35.24 -6.89 9.23
C LYS A 177 35.28 -7.96 8.16
N LEU A 178 34.14 -8.55 7.82
CA LEU A 178 33.98 -9.63 6.84
C LEU A 178 33.14 -9.14 5.65
N LYS A 179 33.55 -8.02 5.04
CA LYS A 179 32.74 -7.36 3.98
C LYS A 179 32.58 -8.23 2.75
N ASN A 180 33.62 -8.88 2.32
CA ASN A 180 33.58 -9.71 1.12
C ASN A 180 32.70 -10.95 1.33
N GLU A 181 32.86 -11.64 2.44
CA GLU A 181 32.08 -12.82 2.79
C GLU A 181 30.61 -12.45 2.99
N SER A 182 30.33 -11.35 3.66
CA SER A 182 28.97 -10.83 3.81
C SER A 182 28.34 -10.47 2.47
N TRP A 183 29.13 -9.90 1.54
CA TRP A 183 28.65 -9.58 0.21
C TRP A 183 28.32 -10.83 -0.61
N GLU A 184 29.16 -11.87 -0.55
CA GLU A 184 28.87 -13.15 -1.20
C GLU A 184 27.62 -13.80 -0.64
N PHE A 185 27.44 -13.75 0.70
CA PHE A 185 26.21 -14.23 1.33
C PHE A 185 24.98 -13.46 0.86
N LEU A 186 25.04 -12.12 0.78
CA LEU A 186 23.91 -11.30 0.32
C LEU A 186 23.55 -11.60 -1.14
N LYS A 187 24.54 -11.76 -2.02
CA LYS A 187 24.30 -12.16 -3.42
C LYS A 187 23.61 -13.51 -3.52
N TRP A 188 24.13 -14.48 -2.76
CA TRP A 188 23.54 -15.82 -2.68
C TRP A 188 22.10 -15.76 -2.17
N TRP A 189 21.85 -15.06 -1.06
CA TRP A 189 20.53 -14.97 -0.45
C TRP A 189 19.45 -14.36 -1.37
N VAL A 190 19.80 -13.35 -2.16
CA VAL A 190 18.84 -12.66 -3.04
C VAL A 190 18.75 -13.26 -4.44
N SER A 191 19.51 -14.33 -4.73
CA SER A 191 19.43 -15.01 -6.01
C SER A 191 18.04 -15.64 -6.22
N ALA A 192 17.59 -15.72 -7.48
CA ALA A 192 16.29 -16.29 -7.80
C ALA A 192 16.15 -17.74 -7.33
N GLU A 193 17.20 -18.53 -7.53
CA GLU A 193 17.24 -19.93 -7.11
C GLU A 193 17.01 -20.09 -5.60
N ILE A 194 17.73 -19.34 -4.78
CA ILE A 194 17.64 -19.45 -3.32
C ILE A 194 16.33 -18.88 -2.80
N GLN A 195 15.87 -17.76 -3.34
CA GLN A 195 14.57 -17.18 -2.96
C GLN A 195 13.40 -18.11 -3.32
N ALA A 196 13.45 -18.77 -4.48
CA ALA A 196 12.45 -19.74 -4.90
C ALA A 196 12.49 -21.01 -4.03
N ALA A 197 13.68 -21.56 -3.79
CA ALA A 197 13.86 -22.75 -2.93
C ALA A 197 13.36 -22.46 -1.50
N TYR A 198 13.78 -21.34 -0.92
CA TYR A 198 13.34 -20.94 0.42
C TYR A 198 11.82 -20.74 0.51
N GLY A 199 11.23 -20.06 -0.47
CA GLY A 199 9.78 -19.85 -0.49
C GLY A 199 8.99 -21.15 -0.63
N THR A 200 9.44 -22.06 -1.47
CA THR A 200 8.83 -23.39 -1.68
C THR A 200 8.93 -24.26 -0.41
N GLU A 201 10.10 -24.34 0.21
CA GLU A 201 10.33 -25.06 1.45
C GLU A 201 9.48 -24.51 2.61
N LEU A 202 9.40 -23.19 2.70
CA LEU A 202 8.61 -22.52 3.75
C LEU A 202 7.12 -22.84 3.61
N GLU A 203 6.58 -22.74 2.38
CA GLU A 203 5.18 -23.07 2.11
C GLU A 203 4.90 -24.57 2.28
N ALA A 204 5.81 -25.44 1.86
CA ALA A 204 5.69 -26.89 2.05
C ALA A 204 5.67 -27.30 3.52
N SER A 205 6.45 -26.61 4.35
CA SER A 205 6.59 -26.93 5.78
C SER A 205 5.47 -26.32 6.64
N LEU A 206 5.01 -25.13 6.34
CA LEU A 206 4.11 -24.33 7.19
C LEU A 206 2.76 -24.01 6.53
N GLY A 207 2.57 -24.42 5.27
CA GLY A 207 1.36 -24.18 4.49
C GLY A 207 1.30 -22.78 3.85
N VAL A 208 0.24 -22.56 3.05
CA VAL A 208 0.03 -21.34 2.24
C VAL A 208 0.06 -20.05 3.05
N ALA A 209 -0.35 -20.10 4.32
CA ALA A 209 -0.30 -18.91 5.19
C ALA A 209 1.13 -18.37 5.39
N ALA A 210 2.14 -19.22 5.21
CA ALA A 210 3.55 -18.85 5.30
C ALA A 210 4.21 -18.59 3.95
N ARG A 211 3.43 -18.48 2.86
CA ARG A 211 3.95 -18.19 1.52
C ARG A 211 4.87 -16.99 1.54
N TYR A 212 6.07 -17.17 1.03
CA TYR A 212 7.15 -16.22 1.14
C TYR A 212 6.97 -15.01 0.21
N ASP A 213 7.22 -13.88 0.78
CA ASP A 213 7.02 -12.55 0.20
C ASP A 213 8.31 -12.05 -0.46
N THR A 214 8.77 -12.77 -1.50
CA THR A 214 10.01 -12.41 -2.18
C THR A 214 9.87 -11.13 -3.00
N ALA A 215 10.94 -10.34 -3.08
CA ALA A 215 11.06 -9.22 -4.03
C ALA A 215 11.71 -9.62 -5.36
N ASN A 216 12.18 -10.85 -5.46
CA ASN A 216 12.77 -11.35 -6.67
C ASN A 216 11.66 -11.82 -7.62
N ILE A 217 11.43 -11.08 -8.72
CA ILE A 217 10.35 -11.35 -9.69
C ILE A 217 10.49 -12.72 -10.33
N GLU A 218 11.73 -13.15 -10.61
CA GLU A 218 11.99 -14.48 -11.19
C GLU A 218 11.65 -15.58 -10.19
N ALA A 219 12.11 -15.46 -8.94
CA ALA A 219 11.75 -16.37 -7.87
C ALA A 219 10.24 -16.39 -7.60
N PHE A 220 9.58 -15.24 -7.66
CA PHE A 220 8.16 -15.12 -7.40
C PHE A 220 7.33 -16.00 -8.34
N SER A 221 7.71 -16.08 -9.60
CA SER A 221 7.03 -16.92 -10.59
C SER A 221 7.15 -18.42 -10.32
N SER A 222 8.07 -18.82 -9.44
CA SER A 222 8.30 -20.21 -9.04
C SER A 222 7.68 -20.58 -7.69
N ILE A 223 7.11 -19.62 -6.98
CA ILE A 223 6.43 -19.83 -5.70
C ILE A 223 4.93 -20.06 -5.98
N GLY A 224 4.26 -20.89 -5.23
CA GLY A 224 2.91 -21.47 -5.39
C GLY A 224 1.73 -20.54 -5.75
N TRP A 225 1.94 -19.48 -6.53
CA TRP A 225 0.90 -18.65 -7.12
C TRP A 225 0.35 -19.30 -8.39
N SER A 226 -0.96 -19.16 -8.65
CA SER A 226 -1.48 -19.48 -9.98
C SER A 226 -0.93 -18.47 -11.01
N GLU A 227 -0.93 -18.85 -12.28
CA GLU A 227 -0.44 -17.97 -13.35
C GLU A 227 -1.18 -16.62 -13.37
N THR A 228 -2.50 -16.63 -13.24
CA THR A 228 -3.34 -15.43 -13.24
C THR A 228 -3.00 -14.51 -12.07
N GLU A 229 -2.87 -15.08 -10.88
CA GLU A 229 -2.52 -14.34 -9.66
C GLU A 229 -1.12 -13.73 -9.77
N ALA A 230 -0.14 -14.53 -10.18
CA ALA A 230 1.23 -14.07 -10.38
C ALA A 230 1.30 -12.93 -11.41
N GLN A 231 0.60 -13.05 -12.53
CA GLN A 231 0.55 -11.99 -13.55
C GLN A 231 -0.09 -10.71 -13.03
N THR A 232 -1.18 -10.80 -12.26
CA THR A 232 -1.83 -9.64 -11.64
C THR A 232 -0.85 -8.91 -10.73
N LEU A 233 -0.16 -9.65 -9.86
CA LEU A 233 0.80 -9.08 -8.90
C LEU A 233 2.01 -8.46 -9.62
N ILE A 234 2.62 -9.18 -10.56
CA ILE A 234 3.78 -8.70 -11.33
C ILE A 234 3.42 -7.45 -12.16
N SER A 235 2.22 -7.41 -12.72
CA SER A 235 1.76 -6.25 -13.50
C SER A 235 1.64 -5.01 -12.61
N GLN A 236 1.09 -5.16 -11.42
CA GLN A 236 1.03 -4.06 -10.44
C GLN A 236 2.43 -3.65 -9.96
N TRP A 237 3.35 -4.61 -9.76
CA TRP A 237 4.72 -4.32 -9.33
C TRP A 237 5.51 -3.47 -10.31
N LYS A 238 5.22 -3.57 -11.59
CA LYS A 238 5.86 -2.72 -12.62
C LYS A 238 5.47 -1.25 -12.50
N LEU A 239 4.37 -0.97 -11.83
CA LEU A 239 3.83 0.37 -11.62
C LEU A 239 4.20 0.96 -10.24
N VAL A 240 5.01 0.23 -9.47
CA VAL A 240 5.44 0.69 -8.15
C VAL A 240 6.52 1.75 -8.27
N THR A 241 6.37 2.81 -7.52
CA THR A 241 7.39 3.85 -7.34
C THR A 241 7.78 3.98 -5.87
N ASP A 242 9.02 4.38 -5.64
CA ASP A 242 9.52 4.62 -4.29
C ASP A 242 9.27 6.07 -3.85
N ILE A 243 8.96 6.23 -2.57
CA ILE A 243 9.07 7.53 -1.91
C ILE A 243 10.48 7.64 -1.34
N PRO A 244 11.27 8.65 -1.75
CA PRO A 244 12.62 8.82 -1.27
C PRO A 244 12.69 8.90 0.25
N GLN A 245 13.65 8.20 0.85
CA GLN A 245 13.91 8.28 2.27
C GLN A 245 14.87 9.43 2.55
N ILE A 246 14.37 10.51 3.10
CA ILE A 246 15.15 11.72 3.40
C ILE A 246 15.24 11.94 4.92
N PRO A 247 16.23 12.72 5.40
CA PRO A 247 16.28 13.11 6.81
C PRO A 247 14.99 13.79 7.26
N GLY A 248 14.40 13.30 8.34
CA GLY A 248 13.11 13.79 8.85
C GLY A 248 11.87 13.07 8.30
N ASN A 249 12.02 12.14 7.34
CA ASN A 249 10.89 11.40 6.75
C ASN A 249 9.98 10.72 7.78
N TYR A 250 10.53 10.17 8.85
CA TYR A 250 9.75 9.55 9.94
C TYR A 250 8.70 10.50 10.54
N PHE A 251 9.00 11.81 10.53
CA PHE A 251 8.10 12.82 11.07
C PHE A 251 7.00 13.19 10.09
N VAL A 252 7.28 13.12 8.79
CA VAL A 252 6.30 13.38 7.74
C VAL A 252 5.11 12.42 7.86
N SER A 253 5.36 11.12 7.99
CA SER A 253 4.30 10.13 8.17
C SER A 253 3.47 10.37 9.42
N ARG A 254 4.11 10.75 10.53
CA ARG A 254 3.41 11.12 11.78
C ARG A 254 2.52 12.35 11.58
N CYS A 255 3.03 13.37 10.93
CA CYS A 255 2.27 14.59 10.67
C CYS A 255 1.09 14.36 9.72
N LEU A 256 1.25 13.54 8.69
CA LEU A 256 0.12 13.15 7.81
C LEU A 256 -0.98 12.42 8.59
N THR A 257 -0.60 11.47 9.46
CA THR A 257 -1.56 10.79 10.33
C THR A 257 -2.27 11.77 11.28
N ASN A 258 -1.57 12.75 11.84
CA ASN A 258 -2.18 13.75 12.71
C ASN A 258 -3.09 14.70 11.91
N ALA A 259 -2.67 15.13 10.70
CA ALA A 259 -3.52 15.93 9.81
C ALA A 259 -4.82 15.19 9.47
N PHE A 260 -4.72 13.90 9.14
CA PHE A 260 -5.89 13.05 8.90
C PHE A 260 -6.82 13.01 10.11
N ARG A 261 -6.30 12.74 11.31
CA ARG A 261 -7.10 12.73 12.54
C ARG A 261 -7.79 14.07 12.80
N THR A 262 -7.09 15.16 12.60
CA THR A 262 -7.66 16.51 12.76
C THR A 262 -8.85 16.74 11.82
N VAL A 263 -8.82 16.18 10.60
CA VAL A 263 -9.98 16.24 9.71
C VAL A 263 -11.10 15.31 10.17
N VAL A 264 -10.79 14.05 10.41
CA VAL A 264 -11.81 13.02 10.64
C VAL A 264 -12.42 13.09 12.04
N ASP A 265 -11.61 13.41 13.06
CA ASP A 265 -12.06 13.45 14.46
C ASP A 265 -12.59 14.83 14.87
N GLU A 266 -12.05 15.91 14.30
CA GLU A 266 -12.35 17.28 14.68
C GLU A 266 -13.10 18.08 13.62
N ASN A 267 -13.38 17.47 12.46
CA ASN A 267 -14.09 18.06 11.33
C ASN A 267 -13.43 19.36 10.81
N VAL A 268 -12.10 19.42 10.83
CA VAL A 268 -11.34 20.55 10.30
C VAL A 268 -11.22 20.41 8.77
N ASN A 269 -11.26 21.53 8.07
CA ASN A 269 -11.06 21.53 6.62
C ASN A 269 -9.75 20.84 6.20
N PRO A 270 -9.77 19.89 5.25
CA PRO A 270 -8.60 19.08 4.85
C PRO A 270 -7.40 19.92 4.40
N VAL A 271 -7.62 20.96 3.59
CA VAL A 271 -6.55 21.86 3.12
C VAL A 271 -5.89 22.58 4.29
N ARG A 272 -6.70 23.06 5.24
CA ARG A 272 -6.20 23.75 6.43
C ARG A 272 -5.38 22.79 7.29
N ALA A 273 -5.87 21.59 7.54
CA ALA A 273 -5.18 20.59 8.35
C ALA A 273 -3.83 20.22 7.70
N LEU A 274 -3.82 19.87 6.41
CA LEU A 274 -2.61 19.53 5.70
C LEU A 274 -1.58 20.67 5.74
N ASN A 275 -2.00 21.91 5.53
CA ASN A 275 -1.11 23.09 5.56
C ASN A 275 -0.47 23.33 6.94
N ILE A 276 -1.21 23.13 8.02
CA ILE A 276 -0.67 23.26 9.38
C ILE A 276 0.47 22.27 9.59
N TYR A 277 0.19 20.99 9.35
CA TYR A 277 1.17 19.93 9.56
C TYR A 277 2.31 19.94 8.53
N ASN A 278 2.06 20.45 7.32
CA ASN A 278 3.10 20.59 6.31
C ASN A 278 4.22 21.57 6.74
N LYS A 279 3.88 22.60 7.48
CA LYS A 279 4.89 23.52 8.07
C LYS A 279 5.80 22.78 9.06
N ASP A 280 5.21 21.96 9.91
CA ASP A 280 5.95 21.19 10.91
C ASP A 280 6.85 20.12 10.23
N MET A 281 6.33 19.44 9.19
CA MET A 281 7.11 18.51 8.37
C MET A 281 8.35 19.18 7.79
N ASN A 282 8.17 20.33 7.16
CA ASN A 282 9.26 21.06 6.50
C ASN A 282 10.26 21.65 7.50
N ALA A 283 9.81 22.07 8.67
CA ALA A 283 10.69 22.50 9.76
C ALA A 283 11.58 21.35 10.25
N GLU A 284 11.02 20.14 10.43
CA GLU A 284 11.79 18.97 10.86
C GLU A 284 12.76 18.49 9.79
N ILE A 285 12.35 18.46 8.51
CA ILE A 285 13.24 18.13 7.39
C ILE A 285 14.45 19.08 7.39
N THR A 286 14.20 20.39 7.50
CA THR A 286 15.27 21.40 7.53
C THR A 286 16.20 21.17 8.72
N ARG A 287 15.64 20.95 9.92
CA ARG A 287 16.41 20.68 11.13
C ARG A 287 17.30 19.44 10.98
N LYS A 288 16.74 18.35 10.42
CA LYS A 288 17.49 17.10 10.24
C LYS A 288 18.54 17.21 9.16
N ARG A 289 18.28 17.93 8.08
CA ARG A 289 19.29 18.18 7.05
C ARG A 289 20.50 18.92 7.61
N ALA A 290 20.27 19.98 8.38
CA ALA A 290 21.34 20.71 9.06
C ALA A 290 22.11 19.82 10.04
N GLU A 291 21.42 18.97 10.83
CA GLU A 291 22.06 18.00 11.75
C GLU A 291 23.02 17.03 11.01
N PHE A 292 22.70 16.66 9.77
CA PHE A 292 23.53 15.76 8.95
C PHE A 292 24.48 16.51 8.01
N GLY A 293 24.55 17.84 8.07
CA GLY A 293 25.42 18.65 7.23
C GLY A 293 25.11 18.59 5.73
N LEU A 294 23.82 18.51 5.39
CA LEU A 294 23.34 18.36 4.02
C LEU A 294 22.81 19.68 3.39
N ASP A 295 23.02 20.80 4.02
CA ASP A 295 22.64 22.15 3.53
C ASP A 295 23.80 22.90 2.89
#